data_408ed444c28eee0923a1cda61da39b9d
#
_entry.id   408ed444c28eee0923a1cda61da39b9d
#
_cell.length_a   1.000
_cell.length_b   1.000
_cell.length_c   1.000
_cell.angle_alpha   90.00
_cell.angle_beta   90.00
_cell.angle_gamma   90.00
#
_symmetry.space_group_name_H-M   'P 1'
#
loop_
_entity.id
_entity.type
_entity.pdbx_description
1 polymer ?
#
loop_
_entity_poly.entity_id
_entity_poly.type
_entity_poly.pdbx_seq_one_letter_code
_entity_poly.pdbx_strand_id
1 'polypeptide(L)'
;RCVEGWSMVIPWLGFSLSELLNKVKIKPTAKFVEFETVYNPEEMVGQRYPVLNWPYIEGLRLDEAMHPLTTVVTGLYGKSLPNQNGAPLRIFIPWKYGFKSAKSIVKIKLTKNMPNTAWKNASPREYGFYSNVNPEVDHPRWSQATERVIGESILAPRIKTLMFNGYGDEVAHLYSGMDLKKNY
;
A
#
# COMPACT_ATOMS: atom_id res chain seq x y z
N ARG A 1 -1.20 -0.31 9.00
CA ARG A 1 -2.18 0.74 9.35
C ARG A 1 -3.24 0.87 8.27
N CYS A 2 -4.49 0.66 8.61
CA CYS A 2 -5.62 0.88 7.70
C CYS A 2 -6.03 2.37 7.72
N VAL A 3 -6.48 2.87 6.58
CA VAL A 3 -7.04 4.22 6.48
C VAL A 3 -8.25 4.42 7.40
N GLU A 4 -8.96 3.35 7.75
CA GLU A 4 -10.13 3.36 8.66
C GLU A 4 -9.79 3.47 10.16
N GLY A 5 -8.53 3.77 10.53
CA GLY A 5 -8.15 4.04 11.91
C GLY A 5 -7.95 2.81 12.78
N TRP A 6 -7.46 1.71 12.21
CA TRP A 6 -6.99 0.54 12.94
C TRP A 6 -5.66 0.02 12.36
N SER A 7 -4.91 -0.71 13.16
CA SER A 7 -3.64 -1.33 12.79
C SER A 7 -3.52 -2.74 13.32
N MET A 8 -2.61 -3.51 12.75
CA MET A 8 -2.25 -4.84 13.22
C MET A 8 -0.81 -5.16 12.83
N VAL A 9 -0.15 -6.01 13.60
CA VAL A 9 1.17 -6.56 13.28
C VAL A 9 0.99 -7.91 12.61
N ILE A 10 1.63 -8.10 11.45
CA ILE A 10 1.61 -9.36 10.70
C ILE A 10 3.04 -9.76 10.39
N PRO A 11 3.47 -10.98 10.76
CA PRO A 11 4.80 -11.50 10.43
C PRO A 11 4.83 -11.98 8.98
N TRP A 12 5.04 -11.04 8.06
CA TRP A 12 5.17 -11.32 6.64
C TRP A 12 6.47 -12.05 6.33
N LEU A 13 6.43 -12.94 5.35
CA LEU A 13 7.58 -13.57 4.72
C LEU A 13 7.73 -13.02 3.30
N GLY A 14 8.90 -12.50 2.98
CA GLY A 14 9.13 -11.87 1.68
C GLY A 14 10.55 -11.36 1.51
N PHE A 15 10.75 -10.55 0.48
CA PHE A 15 12.03 -9.92 0.16
C PHE A 15 11.80 -8.51 -0.40
N SER A 16 12.84 -7.68 -0.44
CA SER A 16 12.71 -6.31 -0.95
C SER A 16 12.33 -6.31 -2.44
N LEU A 17 11.37 -5.45 -2.81
CA LEU A 17 11.00 -5.26 -4.22
C LEU A 17 12.19 -4.82 -5.07
N SER A 18 13.14 -4.08 -4.49
CA SER A 18 14.37 -3.67 -5.18
C SER A 18 15.20 -4.85 -5.69
N GLU A 19 15.20 -5.98 -4.99
CA GLU A 19 15.90 -7.18 -5.43
C GLU A 19 15.33 -7.74 -6.74
N LEU A 20 14.00 -7.66 -6.91
CA LEU A 20 13.34 -8.04 -8.14
C LEU A 20 13.60 -7.01 -9.26
N LEU A 21 13.47 -5.72 -8.95
CA LEU A 21 13.67 -4.65 -9.92
C LEU A 21 15.12 -4.56 -10.43
N ASN A 22 16.09 -4.88 -9.59
CA ASN A 22 17.51 -4.93 -9.98
C ASN A 22 17.85 -6.08 -10.95
N LYS A 23 16.96 -7.07 -11.10
CA LYS A 23 17.14 -8.15 -12.10
C LYS A 23 16.73 -7.76 -13.51
N VAL A 24 16.13 -6.59 -13.69
CA VAL A 24 15.68 -6.10 -15.00
C VAL A 24 16.36 -4.77 -15.36
N LYS A 25 16.52 -4.52 -16.67
CA LYS A 25 17.05 -3.24 -17.12
C LYS A 25 15.95 -2.17 -17.10
N ILE A 26 15.99 -1.31 -16.09
CA ILE A 26 15.06 -0.20 -15.95
C ILE A 26 15.39 0.87 -16.98
N LYS A 27 14.39 1.27 -17.79
CA LYS A 27 14.57 2.38 -18.75
C LYS A 27 14.72 3.71 -18.01
N PRO A 28 15.61 4.63 -18.42
CA PRO A 28 15.82 5.91 -17.74
C PRO A 28 14.56 6.79 -17.65
N THR A 29 13.58 6.54 -18.50
CA THR A 29 12.30 7.26 -18.49
C THR A 29 11.30 6.77 -17.44
N ALA A 30 11.55 5.62 -16.82
CA ALA A 30 10.68 5.08 -15.79
C ALA A 30 10.76 5.93 -14.52
N LYS A 31 9.60 6.33 -13.99
CA LYS A 31 9.47 7.13 -12.79
C LYS A 31 8.58 6.47 -11.73
N PHE A 32 7.78 5.50 -12.15
CA PHE A 32 6.80 4.81 -11.31
C PHE A 32 6.83 3.31 -11.58
N VAL A 33 6.34 2.57 -10.59
CA VAL A 33 6.01 1.15 -10.69
C VAL A 33 4.50 1.00 -10.53
N GLU A 34 3.87 0.28 -11.45
CA GLU A 34 2.44 -0.04 -11.45
C GLU A 34 2.27 -1.53 -11.14
N PHE A 35 1.35 -1.85 -10.25
CA PHE A 35 0.94 -3.21 -9.89
C PHE A 35 -0.48 -3.45 -10.38
N GLU A 36 -0.67 -4.52 -11.16
CA GLU A 36 -1.96 -4.98 -11.64
C GLU A 36 -2.30 -6.30 -10.96
N THR A 37 -3.50 -6.40 -10.42
CA THR A 37 -3.96 -7.58 -9.69
C THR A 37 -4.77 -8.51 -10.58
N VAL A 38 -4.99 -9.74 -10.12
CA VAL A 38 -5.85 -10.69 -10.81
C VAL A 38 -7.28 -10.15 -10.95
N TYR A 39 -7.86 -10.38 -12.12
CA TYR A 39 -9.28 -10.17 -12.36
C TYR A 39 -9.93 -11.51 -12.69
N ASN A 40 -10.68 -12.05 -11.73
CA ASN A 40 -11.39 -13.33 -11.86
C ASN A 40 -12.72 -13.28 -11.07
N PRO A 41 -13.77 -12.67 -11.62
CA PRO A 41 -15.04 -12.51 -10.93
C PRO A 41 -15.81 -13.82 -10.70
N GLU A 42 -15.40 -14.91 -11.31
CA GLU A 42 -16.00 -16.22 -11.08
C GLU A 42 -15.63 -16.75 -9.68
N GLU A 43 -14.36 -16.64 -9.31
CA GLU A 43 -13.83 -17.06 -8.01
C GLU A 43 -13.84 -15.93 -6.98
N MET A 44 -13.61 -14.68 -7.42
CA MET A 44 -13.53 -13.48 -6.59
C MET A 44 -14.84 -12.69 -6.67
N VAL A 45 -15.88 -13.18 -6.02
CA VAL A 45 -17.25 -12.64 -6.12
C VAL A 45 -17.36 -11.14 -5.84
N GLY A 46 -16.47 -10.56 -5.00
CA GLY A 46 -16.40 -9.12 -4.75
C GLY A 46 -16.11 -8.29 -6.00
N GLN A 47 -15.48 -8.89 -7.03
CA GLN A 47 -15.17 -8.22 -8.29
C GLN A 47 -16.39 -8.06 -9.22
N ARG A 48 -17.52 -8.69 -8.88
CA ARG A 48 -18.79 -8.52 -9.61
C ARG A 48 -19.50 -7.20 -9.29
N TYR A 49 -19.12 -6.57 -8.18
CA TYR A 49 -19.73 -5.32 -7.75
C TYR A 49 -18.91 -4.11 -8.24
N PRO A 50 -19.57 -3.06 -8.77
CA PRO A 50 -18.91 -1.91 -9.37
C PRO A 50 -18.44 -0.87 -8.30
N VAL A 51 -17.85 -1.34 -7.21
CA VAL A 51 -17.29 -0.46 -6.17
C VAL A 51 -15.96 0.15 -6.65
N LEU A 52 -15.18 -0.63 -7.38
CA LEU A 52 -13.91 -0.23 -7.99
C LEU A 52 -13.86 -0.65 -9.46
N ASN A 53 -13.04 0.03 -10.24
CA ASN A 53 -12.68 -0.44 -11.57
C ASN A 53 -11.66 -1.59 -11.45
N TRP A 54 -12.02 -2.76 -11.94
CA TRP A 54 -11.17 -3.95 -11.97
C TRP A 54 -10.42 -4.09 -13.29
N PRO A 55 -9.20 -4.64 -13.33
CA PRO A 55 -8.42 -5.14 -12.18
C PRO A 55 -8.03 -4.01 -11.22
N TYR A 56 -7.74 -4.36 -9.95
CA TYR A 56 -7.21 -3.41 -8.99
C TYR A 56 -5.81 -2.98 -9.42
N ILE A 57 -5.61 -1.66 -9.56
CA ILE A 57 -4.33 -1.05 -9.94
C ILE A 57 -3.80 -0.26 -8.74
N GLU A 58 -2.54 -0.47 -8.42
CA GLU A 58 -1.79 0.34 -7.48
C GLU A 58 -0.46 0.81 -8.07
N GLY A 59 0.14 1.80 -7.43
CA GLY A 59 1.40 2.35 -7.90
C GLY A 59 2.25 2.98 -6.81
N LEU A 60 3.54 3.01 -7.07
CA LEU A 60 4.55 3.68 -6.25
C LEU A 60 5.44 4.54 -7.15
N ARG A 61 6.05 5.59 -6.59
CA ARG A 61 7.22 6.19 -7.23
C ARG A 61 8.35 5.17 -7.27
N LEU A 62 9.25 5.33 -8.22
CA LEU A 62 10.36 4.38 -8.39
C LEU A 62 11.29 4.34 -7.17
N ASP A 63 11.55 5.48 -6.52
CA ASP A 63 12.34 5.55 -5.29
C ASP A 63 11.65 4.87 -4.10
N GLU A 64 10.33 5.01 -3.96
CA GLU A 64 9.54 4.25 -2.97
C GLU A 64 9.61 2.74 -3.23
N ALA A 65 9.51 2.34 -4.50
CA ALA A 65 9.59 0.93 -4.91
C ALA A 65 10.98 0.33 -4.68
N MET A 66 12.03 1.15 -4.82
CA MET A 66 13.44 0.74 -4.59
C MET A 66 13.85 0.79 -3.11
N HIS A 67 13.00 1.33 -2.24
CA HIS A 67 13.31 1.41 -0.82
C HIS A 67 13.34 0.01 -0.18
N PRO A 68 14.32 -0.29 0.69
CA PRO A 68 14.47 -1.63 1.30
C PRO A 68 13.23 -2.15 2.03
N LEU A 69 12.42 -1.28 2.62
CA LEU A 69 11.19 -1.65 3.33
C LEU A 69 10.00 -1.97 2.40
N THR A 70 10.07 -1.65 1.11
CA THR A 70 9.04 -2.08 0.15
C THR A 70 9.23 -3.56 -0.15
N THR A 71 8.31 -4.37 0.33
CA THR A 71 8.45 -5.83 0.38
C THR A 71 7.53 -6.52 -0.59
N VAL A 72 8.05 -7.45 -1.38
CA VAL A 72 7.28 -8.48 -2.07
C VAL A 72 7.03 -9.61 -1.08
N VAL A 73 5.76 -9.85 -0.76
CA VAL A 73 5.36 -10.84 0.23
C VAL A 73 4.86 -12.11 -0.48
N THR A 74 5.41 -13.24 -0.07
CA THR A 74 5.08 -14.59 -0.57
C THR A 74 4.54 -15.51 0.52
N GLY A 75 4.56 -15.05 1.79
CA GLY A 75 4.08 -15.84 2.92
C GLY A 75 3.77 -15.01 4.17
N LEU A 76 3.18 -15.65 5.15
CA LEU A 76 2.93 -15.12 6.49
C LEU A 76 2.96 -16.23 7.52
N TYR A 77 3.33 -15.89 8.76
CA TYR A 77 3.49 -16.86 9.86
C TYR A 77 4.33 -18.10 9.47
N GLY A 78 5.39 -17.89 8.67
CA GLY A 78 6.29 -18.97 8.23
C GLY A 78 5.69 -19.92 7.19
N LYS A 79 4.51 -19.64 6.62
CA LYS A 79 3.82 -20.45 5.62
C LYS A 79 3.61 -19.68 4.33
N SER A 80 3.36 -20.39 3.23
CA SER A 80 2.98 -19.79 1.94
C SER A 80 1.75 -18.90 2.08
N LEU A 81 1.69 -17.85 1.29
CA LEU A 81 0.60 -16.87 1.31
C LEU A 81 -0.72 -17.52 0.87
N PRO A 82 -1.78 -17.51 1.71
CA PRO A 82 -3.10 -17.97 1.30
C PRO A 82 -3.73 -17.06 0.23
N ASN A 83 -4.63 -17.61 -0.59
CA ASN A 83 -5.31 -16.87 -1.66
C ASN A 83 -5.97 -15.59 -1.18
N GLN A 84 -6.76 -15.64 -0.11
CA GLN A 84 -7.43 -14.46 0.46
C GLN A 84 -6.47 -13.39 1.01
N ASN A 85 -5.24 -13.78 1.38
CA ASN A 85 -4.21 -12.84 1.84
C ASN A 85 -3.38 -12.26 0.70
N GLY A 86 -3.60 -12.72 -0.54
CA GLY A 86 -3.04 -12.13 -1.74
C GLY A 86 -2.05 -12.98 -2.50
N ALA A 87 -2.17 -14.35 -2.46
CA ALA A 87 -1.39 -15.21 -3.34
C ALA A 87 -1.59 -14.85 -4.83
N PRO A 88 -0.61 -15.08 -5.72
CA PRO A 88 0.69 -15.72 -5.47
C PRO A 88 1.68 -14.79 -4.74
N LEU A 89 1.54 -13.48 -4.87
CA LEU A 89 2.35 -12.48 -4.19
C LEU A 89 1.56 -11.19 -3.98
N ARG A 90 1.96 -10.43 -2.96
CA ARG A 90 1.43 -9.10 -2.69
C ARG A 90 2.57 -8.13 -2.38
N ILE A 91 2.28 -6.83 -2.39
CA ILE A 91 3.19 -5.80 -1.89
C ILE A 91 2.81 -5.45 -0.45
N PHE A 92 3.82 -5.12 0.35
CA PHE A 92 3.67 -4.53 1.67
C PHE A 92 4.57 -3.29 1.78
N ILE A 93 3.97 -2.16 2.13
CA ILE A 93 4.66 -0.87 2.29
C ILE A 93 4.29 -0.35 3.69
N PRO A 94 5.15 -0.53 4.71
CA PRO A 94 4.80 -0.35 6.12
C PRO A 94 4.43 1.09 6.49
N TRP A 95 4.94 2.08 5.79
CA TRP A 95 4.68 3.50 6.07
C TRP A 95 3.47 4.10 5.33
N LYS A 96 2.81 3.30 4.48
CA LYS A 96 1.61 3.71 3.74
C LYS A 96 0.36 3.04 4.28
N TYR A 97 -0.80 3.64 4.03
CA TYR A 97 -2.06 3.00 4.33
C TYR A 97 -2.21 1.66 3.59
N GLY A 98 -2.82 0.69 4.27
CA GLY A 98 -2.87 -0.71 3.82
C GLY A 98 -3.45 -0.96 2.44
N PHE A 99 -4.32 -0.09 1.93
CA PHE A 99 -4.87 -0.24 0.58
C PHE A 99 -3.81 -0.06 -0.54
N LYS A 100 -2.68 0.61 -0.24
CA LYS A 100 -1.53 0.69 -1.14
C LYS A 100 -0.83 -0.66 -1.34
N SER A 101 -1.06 -1.60 -0.45
CA SER A 101 -0.45 -2.94 -0.46
C SER A 101 -1.27 -3.91 -1.30
N ALA A 102 -1.22 -3.75 -2.64
CA ALA A 102 -1.95 -4.56 -3.60
C ALA A 102 -1.74 -6.07 -3.38
N LYS A 103 -2.80 -6.86 -3.54
CA LYS A 103 -2.84 -8.32 -3.35
C LYS A 103 -3.01 -9.05 -4.68
N SER A 104 -2.57 -10.31 -4.74
CA SER A 104 -2.76 -11.19 -5.91
C SER A 104 -2.25 -10.51 -7.18
N ILE A 105 -1.02 -10.02 -7.12
CA ILE A 105 -0.38 -9.30 -8.22
C ILE A 105 -0.03 -10.29 -9.33
N VAL A 106 -0.43 -9.95 -10.54
CA VAL A 106 -0.17 -10.73 -11.76
C VAL A 106 0.73 -9.99 -12.76
N LYS A 107 0.94 -8.68 -12.53
CA LYS A 107 1.78 -7.87 -13.42
C LYS A 107 2.40 -6.69 -12.69
N ILE A 108 3.67 -6.46 -12.95
CA ILE A 108 4.44 -5.31 -12.48
C ILE A 108 4.97 -4.57 -13.71
N LYS A 109 4.63 -3.28 -13.84
CA LYS A 109 5.08 -2.43 -14.94
C LYS A 109 5.90 -1.26 -14.42
N LEU A 110 6.94 -0.91 -15.14
CA LEU A 110 7.69 0.33 -14.96
C LEU A 110 7.14 1.38 -15.94
N THR A 111 6.68 2.51 -15.43
CA THR A 111 5.98 3.51 -16.22
C THR A 111 6.63 4.90 -16.11
N LYS A 112 6.50 5.71 -17.16
CA LYS A 112 6.92 7.13 -17.14
C LYS A 112 5.91 7.99 -16.38
N ASN A 113 4.63 7.71 -16.56
CA ASN A 113 3.53 8.48 -16.00
C ASN A 113 3.03 7.85 -14.71
N MET A 114 2.53 8.68 -13.81
CA MET A 114 1.90 8.25 -12.56
C MET A 114 0.72 7.32 -12.87
N PRO A 115 0.69 6.10 -12.29
CA PRO A 115 -0.43 5.18 -12.44
C PRO A 115 -1.74 5.77 -11.92
N ASN A 116 -2.84 5.41 -12.57
CA ASN A 116 -4.17 5.76 -12.10
C ASN A 116 -4.65 4.67 -11.14
N THR A 117 -4.44 4.89 -9.83
CA THR A 117 -4.70 3.88 -8.80
C THR A 117 -6.18 3.72 -8.48
N ALA A 118 -6.59 2.52 -8.07
CA ALA A 118 -7.99 2.12 -7.93
C ALA A 118 -8.79 3.05 -7.01
N TRP A 119 -8.34 3.28 -5.78
CA TRP A 119 -9.07 4.13 -4.83
C TRP A 119 -9.02 5.62 -5.19
N LYS A 120 -7.87 6.12 -5.67
CA LYS A 120 -7.78 7.50 -6.17
C LYS A 120 -8.77 7.74 -7.32
N ASN A 121 -8.93 6.74 -8.20
CA ASN A 121 -9.87 6.83 -9.31
C ASN A 121 -11.34 6.77 -8.85
N ALA A 122 -11.64 5.90 -7.88
CA ALA A 122 -12.99 5.73 -7.35
C ALA A 122 -13.46 6.92 -6.51
N SER A 123 -12.56 7.48 -5.68
CA SER A 123 -12.90 8.60 -4.78
C SER A 123 -11.70 9.55 -4.58
N PRO A 124 -11.41 10.41 -5.56
CA PRO A 124 -10.21 11.27 -5.56
C PRO A 124 -10.20 12.35 -4.47
N ARG A 125 -11.36 12.61 -3.83
CA ARG A 125 -11.46 13.52 -2.68
C ARG A 125 -11.08 12.86 -1.36
N GLU A 126 -11.06 11.53 -1.31
CA GLU A 126 -10.80 10.76 -0.10
C GLU A 126 -9.44 10.06 -0.13
N TYR A 127 -8.94 9.71 -1.33
CA TYR A 127 -7.74 8.89 -1.51
C TYR A 127 -6.76 9.53 -2.48
N GLY A 128 -5.55 9.76 -2.03
CA GLY A 128 -4.45 10.26 -2.85
C GLY A 128 -3.61 9.16 -3.48
N PHE A 129 -2.59 9.56 -4.23
CA PHE A 129 -1.64 8.62 -4.82
C PHE A 129 -0.62 8.10 -3.79
N TYR A 130 -0.08 8.99 -2.97
CA TYR A 130 0.99 8.62 -2.03
C TYR A 130 0.45 7.81 -0.86
N SER A 131 -0.63 8.26 -0.27
CA SER A 131 -1.34 7.61 0.84
C SER A 131 -0.40 7.15 1.96
N ASN A 132 0.56 8.01 2.29
CA ASN A 132 1.40 7.84 3.46
C ASN A 132 0.57 7.98 4.73
N VAL A 133 0.86 7.17 5.74
CA VAL A 133 0.23 7.34 7.05
C VAL A 133 0.60 8.71 7.60
N ASN A 134 -0.41 9.57 7.76
CA ASN A 134 -0.22 10.95 8.21
C ASN A 134 -1.34 11.32 9.20
N PRO A 135 -1.02 11.44 10.51
CA PRO A 135 -2.00 11.81 11.53
C PRO A 135 -2.50 13.26 11.45
N GLU A 136 -1.84 14.11 10.63
CA GLU A 136 -2.21 15.52 10.44
C GLU A 136 -3.13 15.75 9.24
N VAL A 137 -3.40 14.71 8.45
CA VAL A 137 -4.29 14.77 7.30
C VAL A 137 -5.43 13.78 7.51
N ASP A 138 -6.57 14.31 7.97
CA ASP A 138 -7.76 13.50 8.22
C ASP A 138 -8.40 13.00 6.92
N HIS A 139 -9.05 11.84 7.01
CA HIS A 139 -9.99 11.42 5.99
C HIS A 139 -11.24 12.33 6.08
N PRO A 140 -11.91 12.67 4.98
CA PRO A 140 -13.09 13.58 5.02
C PRO A 140 -14.20 13.14 5.97
N ARG A 141 -14.25 11.86 6.36
CA ARG A 141 -15.29 11.27 7.21
C ARG A 141 -14.83 10.90 8.63
N TRP A 142 -13.53 10.86 8.90
CA TRP A 142 -12.98 10.51 10.22
C TRP A 142 -11.55 11.02 10.41
N SER A 143 -11.16 11.12 11.69
CA SER A 143 -9.78 11.52 12.04
C SER A 143 -8.76 10.40 11.86
N GLN A 144 -7.55 10.79 11.48
CA GLN A 144 -6.39 9.90 11.37
C GLN A 144 -5.44 10.01 12.58
N ALA A 145 -5.75 10.87 13.54
CA ALA A 145 -4.86 11.18 14.68
C ALA A 145 -4.64 9.98 15.61
N THR A 146 -5.59 9.04 15.65
CA THR A 146 -5.52 7.87 16.54
C THR A 146 -5.92 6.59 15.82
N GLU A 147 -5.49 5.46 16.37
CA GLU A 147 -5.80 4.13 15.83
C GLU A 147 -6.09 3.10 16.92
N ARG A 148 -6.86 2.07 16.55
CA ARG A 148 -7.10 0.89 17.37
C ARG A 148 -6.19 -0.23 16.91
N VAL A 149 -5.47 -0.87 17.84
CA VAL A 149 -4.65 -2.05 17.53
C VAL A 149 -5.55 -3.30 17.56
N ILE A 150 -5.58 -4.03 16.44
CA ILE A 150 -6.31 -5.30 16.34
C ILE A 150 -5.51 -6.39 17.07
N GLY A 151 -6.19 -7.21 17.84
CA GLY A 151 -5.57 -8.25 18.66
C GLY A 151 -5.48 -7.88 20.14
N GLU A 152 -5.67 -6.62 20.50
CA GLU A 152 -5.83 -6.18 21.87
C GLU A 152 -7.30 -6.31 22.33
N SER A 153 -7.54 -6.10 23.65
CA SER A 153 -8.89 -6.07 24.19
C SER A 153 -9.76 -5.05 23.45
N ILE A 154 -11.04 -5.37 23.28
CA ILE A 154 -12.02 -4.44 22.69
C ILE A 154 -12.17 -3.14 23.50
N LEU A 155 -11.80 -3.20 24.78
CA LEU A 155 -11.78 -2.05 25.71
C LEU A 155 -10.43 -1.34 25.74
N ALA A 156 -9.42 -1.81 25.00
CA ALA A 156 -8.12 -1.15 24.95
C ALA A 156 -8.27 0.28 24.39
N PRO A 157 -7.58 1.26 24.97
CA PRO A 157 -7.62 2.63 24.48
C PRO A 157 -7.01 2.72 23.06
N ARG A 158 -7.50 3.67 22.27
CA ARG A 158 -6.84 4.02 20.99
C ARG A 158 -5.46 4.60 21.29
N ILE A 159 -4.49 4.27 20.46
CA ILE A 159 -3.15 4.85 20.52
C ILE A 159 -3.02 6.01 19.54
N LYS A 160 -2.03 6.89 19.76
CA LYS A 160 -1.68 7.96 18.84
C LYS A 160 -1.07 7.36 17.57
N THR A 161 -1.59 7.76 16.41
CA THR A 161 -0.97 7.40 15.13
C THR A 161 0.34 8.16 14.92
N LEU A 162 1.38 7.45 14.49
CA LEU A 162 2.67 8.04 14.18
C LEU A 162 2.76 8.40 12.69
N MET A 163 3.44 9.51 12.37
CA MET A 163 3.77 9.88 11.00
C MET A 163 4.52 8.72 10.32
N PHE A 164 4.17 8.42 9.05
CA PHE A 164 4.71 7.29 8.31
C PHE A 164 4.59 5.95 9.06
N ASN A 165 3.55 5.81 9.90
CA ASN A 165 3.35 4.61 10.72
C ASN A 165 4.55 4.27 11.63
N GLY A 166 5.32 5.28 12.05
CA GLY A 166 6.52 5.16 12.87
C GLY A 166 7.83 4.94 12.11
N TYR A 167 7.81 4.91 10.78
CA TYR A 167 9.00 4.73 9.92
C TYR A 167 9.58 6.06 9.43
N GLY A 168 9.39 7.15 10.18
CA GLY A 168 9.84 8.49 9.77
C GLY A 168 11.34 8.58 9.50
N ASP A 169 12.15 7.98 10.37
CA ASP A 169 13.60 8.02 10.26
C ASP A 169 14.11 7.33 8.98
N GLU A 170 13.39 6.29 8.52
CA GLU A 170 13.77 5.52 7.34
C GLU A 170 13.25 6.13 6.03
N VAL A 171 12.10 6.83 6.05
CA VAL A 171 11.43 7.17 4.78
C VAL A 171 11.12 8.66 4.58
N ALA A 172 11.20 9.51 5.61
CA ALA A 172 10.84 10.92 5.49
C ALA A 172 11.66 11.65 4.43
N HIS A 173 12.91 11.27 4.24
CA HIS A 173 13.81 11.86 3.23
C HIS A 173 13.27 11.70 1.79
N LEU A 174 12.50 10.65 1.48
CA LEU A 174 11.87 10.45 0.17
C LEU A 174 10.87 11.57 -0.19
N TYR A 175 10.37 12.26 0.81
CA TYR A 175 9.31 13.29 0.68
C TYR A 175 9.82 14.68 1.00
N SER A 176 11.14 14.86 1.09
CA SER A 176 11.75 16.15 1.37
C SER A 176 11.31 17.23 0.36
N GLY A 177 10.82 18.36 0.85
CA GLY A 177 10.27 19.43 0.02
C GLY A 177 8.86 19.21 -0.54
N MET A 178 8.23 18.07 -0.23
CA MET A 178 6.85 17.78 -0.64
C MET A 178 5.84 18.26 0.42
N ASP A 179 4.82 19.00 0.00
CA ASP A 179 3.66 19.30 0.84
C ASP A 179 2.78 18.06 1.00
N LEU A 180 2.89 17.39 2.15
CA LEU A 180 2.19 16.14 2.44
C LEU A 180 0.68 16.34 2.71
N LYS A 181 0.20 17.58 2.86
CA LYS A 181 -1.25 17.87 2.97
C LYS A 181 -1.90 17.92 1.59
N LYS A 182 -1.15 18.32 0.57
CA LYS A 182 -1.62 18.32 -0.83
C LYS A 182 -1.34 17.00 -1.54
N ASN A 183 -0.28 16.32 -1.13
CA ASN A 183 0.19 15.07 -1.74
C ASN A 183 -0.06 13.90 -0.78
N TYR A 184 -1.32 13.68 -0.48
CA TYR A 184 -1.77 12.55 0.34
C TYR A 184 -2.07 11.27 -0.45
#